data_ce3051e7264ca9e07107c25aba420276
#
_entry.id   ce3051e7264ca9e07107c25aba420276
#
_cell.length_a   1.000
_cell.length_b   1.000
_cell.length_c   1.000
_cell.angle_alpha   90.00
_cell.angle_beta   90.00
_cell.angle_gamma   90.00
#
_symmetry.space_group_name_H-M   'P 1'
#
loop_
_entity.id
_entity.type
_entity.pdbx_description
1 polymer ?
#
loop_
_entity_poly.entity_id
_entity_poly.type
_entity_poly.pdbx_seq_one_letter_code
_entity_poly.pdbx_strand_id
1 'polypeptide(L)'
;MLATLKETVVDSAAFYLGWGGLIIGIVFGFIVYRTNFCTMGSISDILSFGDYRRFRSWLLAVAVAMLGVAGIEWLGVADMSQTMYEASTLTWGANMVGGLIFGVGMVLSGGCISRNLVRAGSGDLRSCVVLVITGIFAYMTIGGLIAPLRVSLFTPLSTDLTGMGMQTQSLGALLAAETGISVQAATLGSAIVVALAVLAYCLKDAGFRSSPRHIAAGVGLGLCVTAGWALTGLAFDDFADVPVQLVSLSYVRPSGDSLDYLMRFTALGAPGFGVVTTAGALIGGFLGALSEGRLHLTTFADTSDSFRNMVGAALMGVGGVLALGCTVGQAMSGVSTLALGSFLTFAFIFAGGVVGVKVMERIA
;
A
#
# COMPACT_ATOMS: atom_id res chain seq x y z
N MET A 1 -7.60 23.65 19.80
CA MET A 1 -8.49 22.93 18.85
C MET A 1 -7.86 21.61 18.37
N LEU A 2 -6.62 21.59 17.84
CA LEU A 2 -5.97 20.33 17.43
C LEU A 2 -5.70 19.41 18.61
N ALA A 3 -5.17 19.94 19.72
CA ALA A 3 -4.91 19.18 20.95
C ALA A 3 -6.20 18.56 21.51
N THR A 4 -7.28 19.33 21.60
CA THR A 4 -8.58 18.82 22.07
C THR A 4 -9.16 17.75 21.14
N LEU A 5 -8.97 17.90 19.82
CA LEU A 5 -9.37 16.87 18.85
C LEU A 5 -8.57 15.60 19.03
N LYS A 6 -7.26 15.71 19.22
CA LYS A 6 -6.36 14.56 19.46
C LYS A 6 -6.74 13.83 20.75
N GLU A 7 -6.95 14.52 21.86
CA GLU A 7 -7.44 13.93 23.11
C GLU A 7 -8.75 13.16 22.92
N THR A 8 -9.74 13.78 22.24
CA THR A 8 -11.03 13.10 21.98
C THR A 8 -10.88 11.84 21.14
N VAL A 9 -9.97 11.87 20.15
CA VAL A 9 -9.74 10.71 19.27
C VAL A 9 -8.98 9.62 20.03
N VAL A 10 -7.98 9.96 20.84
CA VAL A 10 -7.21 9.01 21.67
C VAL A 10 -8.12 8.32 22.69
N ASP A 11 -8.96 9.07 23.41
CA ASP A 11 -9.90 8.52 24.40
C ASP A 11 -10.88 7.48 23.79
N SER A 12 -11.18 7.60 22.50
CA SER A 12 -12.10 6.71 21.79
C SER A 12 -11.47 6.12 20.53
N ALA A 13 -10.17 5.82 20.56
CA ALA A 13 -9.39 5.41 19.40
C ALA A 13 -10.00 4.21 18.64
N ALA A 14 -10.47 3.20 19.36
CA ALA A 14 -11.12 2.03 18.77
C ALA A 14 -12.37 2.39 17.95
N PHE A 15 -13.15 3.35 18.40
CA PHE A 15 -14.36 3.82 17.69
C PHE A 15 -13.97 4.57 16.41
N TYR A 16 -13.08 5.57 16.52
CA TYR A 16 -12.69 6.39 15.36
C TYR A 16 -11.90 5.59 14.33
N LEU A 17 -10.97 4.73 14.76
CA LEU A 17 -10.23 3.84 13.86
C LEU A 17 -11.15 2.81 13.20
N GLY A 18 -12.11 2.27 13.94
CA GLY A 18 -13.10 1.33 13.44
C GLY A 18 -13.96 1.94 12.34
N TRP A 19 -14.73 2.96 12.65
CA TRP A 19 -15.64 3.59 11.68
C TRP A 19 -14.91 4.39 10.60
N GLY A 20 -13.91 5.17 10.98
CA GLY A 20 -13.11 5.95 10.01
C GLY A 20 -12.35 5.06 9.04
N GLY A 21 -11.70 3.99 9.54
CA GLY A 21 -11.04 3.00 8.69
C GLY A 21 -12.01 2.27 7.76
N LEU A 22 -13.21 1.91 8.25
CA LEU A 22 -14.25 1.29 7.43
C LEU A 22 -14.69 2.20 6.27
N ILE A 23 -14.98 3.46 6.56
CA ILE A 23 -15.38 4.44 5.55
C ILE A 23 -14.27 4.66 4.52
N ILE A 24 -13.03 4.85 4.97
CA ILE A 24 -11.87 4.98 4.07
C ILE A 24 -11.73 3.74 3.18
N GLY A 25 -11.86 2.54 3.76
CA GLY A 25 -11.82 1.28 3.01
C GLY A 25 -12.94 1.18 1.98
N ILE A 26 -14.19 1.52 2.33
CA ILE A 26 -15.34 1.51 1.42
C ILE A 26 -15.10 2.46 0.24
N VAL A 27 -14.67 3.69 0.50
CA VAL A 27 -14.40 4.70 -0.54
C VAL A 27 -13.27 4.20 -1.45
N PHE A 28 -12.17 3.69 -0.86
CA PHE A 28 -11.06 3.12 -1.61
C PHE A 28 -11.52 1.97 -2.52
N GLY A 29 -12.23 0.99 -1.98
CA GLY A 29 -12.72 -0.18 -2.73
C GLY A 29 -13.68 0.22 -3.86
N PHE A 30 -14.59 1.15 -3.59
CA PHE A 30 -15.52 1.68 -4.58
C PHE A 30 -14.80 2.38 -5.74
N ILE A 31 -13.82 3.25 -5.44
CA ILE A 31 -13.03 3.94 -6.47
C ILE A 31 -12.23 2.92 -7.28
N VAL A 32 -11.53 1.98 -6.65
CA VAL A 32 -10.74 0.95 -7.35
C VAL A 32 -11.62 0.12 -8.29
N TYR A 33 -12.82 -0.25 -7.86
CA TYR A 33 -13.76 -0.99 -8.70
C TYR A 33 -14.22 -0.17 -9.90
N ARG A 34 -14.78 1.00 -9.66
CA ARG A 34 -15.37 1.89 -10.68
C ARG A 34 -14.37 2.36 -11.72
N THR A 35 -13.12 2.58 -11.31
CA THR A 35 -12.07 3.12 -12.19
C THR A 35 -11.19 2.04 -12.81
N ASN A 36 -11.34 0.80 -12.36
CA ASN A 36 -10.48 -0.32 -12.76
C ASN A 36 -9.00 -0.06 -12.45
N PHE A 37 -8.75 0.65 -11.34
CA PHE A 37 -7.41 1.01 -10.92
C PHE A 37 -6.60 -0.25 -10.55
N CYS A 38 -5.43 -0.43 -11.18
CA CYS A 38 -4.62 -1.64 -11.01
C CYS A 38 -3.17 -1.40 -11.46
N THR A 39 -2.20 -1.76 -10.62
CA THR A 39 -0.77 -1.64 -10.94
C THR A 39 -0.36 -2.60 -12.06
N MET A 40 -0.76 -3.87 -11.97
CA MET A 40 -0.54 -4.85 -13.02
C MET A 40 -1.14 -4.38 -14.35
N GLY A 41 -2.38 -3.89 -14.32
CA GLY A 41 -3.05 -3.37 -15.52
C GLY A 41 -2.30 -2.15 -16.10
N SER A 42 -1.70 -1.29 -15.30
CA SER A 42 -0.90 -0.17 -15.79
C SER A 42 0.38 -0.64 -16.50
N ILE A 43 1.03 -1.69 -15.99
CA ILE A 43 2.21 -2.29 -16.61
C ILE A 43 1.82 -2.95 -17.95
N SER A 44 0.74 -3.72 -17.97
CA SER A 44 0.23 -4.35 -19.18
C SER A 44 -0.17 -3.32 -20.24
N ASP A 45 -0.87 -2.24 -19.86
CA ASP A 45 -1.25 -1.18 -20.80
C ASP A 45 -0.03 -0.51 -21.42
N ILE A 46 1.04 -0.28 -20.65
CA ILE A 46 2.30 0.28 -21.16
C ILE A 46 2.97 -0.67 -22.16
N LEU A 47 3.09 -1.95 -21.80
CA LEU A 47 3.83 -2.93 -22.59
C LEU A 47 3.09 -3.32 -23.87
N SER A 48 1.75 -3.52 -23.80
CA SER A 48 0.97 -4.02 -24.91
C SER A 48 0.38 -2.91 -25.81
N PHE A 49 0.09 -1.73 -25.25
CA PHE A 49 -0.62 -0.66 -25.96
C PHE A 49 0.11 0.69 -25.96
N GLY A 50 1.21 0.85 -25.21
CA GLY A 50 1.87 2.14 -25.03
C GLY A 50 1.00 3.18 -24.30
N ASP A 51 -0.03 2.74 -23.58
CA ASP A 51 -0.96 3.61 -22.86
C ASP A 51 -0.49 3.87 -21.42
N TYR A 52 -0.12 5.12 -21.14
CA TYR A 52 0.37 5.56 -19.84
C TYR A 52 -0.71 6.17 -18.93
N ARG A 53 -1.98 6.26 -19.34
CA ARG A 53 -3.03 6.97 -18.59
C ARG A 53 -3.26 6.36 -17.20
N ARG A 54 -3.31 5.02 -17.10
CA ARG A 54 -3.47 4.34 -15.81
C ARG A 54 -2.24 4.48 -14.92
N PHE A 55 -1.05 4.46 -15.51
CA PHE A 55 0.20 4.72 -14.77
C PHE A 55 0.28 6.16 -14.25
N ARG A 56 -0.12 7.14 -15.06
CA ARG A 56 -0.22 8.54 -14.61
C ARG A 56 -1.26 8.72 -13.50
N SER A 57 -2.39 8.01 -13.55
CA SER A 57 -3.36 7.99 -12.45
C SER A 57 -2.73 7.47 -11.15
N TRP A 58 -1.84 6.47 -11.26
CA TRP A 58 -1.07 5.92 -10.16
C TRP A 58 -0.11 6.97 -9.57
N LEU A 59 0.67 7.60 -10.41
CA LEU A 59 1.59 8.67 -9.99
C LEU A 59 0.85 9.88 -9.41
N LEU A 60 -0.31 10.23 -9.95
CA LEU A 60 -1.15 11.28 -9.40
C LEU A 60 -1.60 10.96 -7.98
N ALA A 61 -1.99 9.70 -7.69
CA ALA A 61 -2.36 9.29 -6.35
C ALA A 61 -1.19 9.41 -5.37
N VAL A 62 0.02 9.05 -5.80
CA VAL A 62 1.25 9.23 -5.01
C VAL A 62 1.52 10.72 -4.72
N ALA A 63 1.42 11.58 -5.73
CA ALA A 63 1.67 13.02 -5.56
C ALA A 63 0.65 13.66 -4.60
N VAL A 64 -0.63 13.30 -4.71
CA VAL A 64 -1.68 13.79 -3.80
C VAL A 64 -1.43 13.30 -2.38
N ALA A 65 -1.09 12.01 -2.20
CA ALA A 65 -0.77 11.46 -0.89
C ALA A 65 0.47 12.12 -0.28
N MET A 66 1.51 12.38 -1.07
CA MET A 66 2.74 13.04 -0.63
C MET A 66 2.48 14.47 -0.14
N LEU A 67 1.70 15.25 -0.89
CA LEU A 67 1.29 16.60 -0.45
C LEU A 67 0.40 16.55 0.80
N GLY A 68 -0.47 15.55 0.89
CA GLY A 68 -1.30 15.32 2.06
C GLY A 68 -0.48 14.99 3.31
N VAL A 69 0.50 14.10 3.20
CA VAL A 69 1.43 13.75 4.29
C VAL A 69 2.26 14.95 4.72
N ALA A 70 2.83 15.70 3.77
CA ALA A 70 3.57 16.92 4.07
C ALA A 70 2.70 17.94 4.82
N GLY A 71 1.41 18.05 4.45
CA GLY A 71 0.44 18.90 5.17
C GLY A 71 0.14 18.39 6.59
N ILE A 72 0.01 17.08 6.80
CA ILE A 72 -0.21 16.44 8.10
C ILE A 72 0.98 16.71 9.04
N GLU A 73 2.21 16.56 8.54
CA GLU A 73 3.43 16.84 9.27
C GLU A 73 3.57 18.33 9.60
N TRP A 74 3.32 19.19 8.63
CA TRP A 74 3.39 20.65 8.83
C TRP A 74 2.37 21.16 9.87
N LEU A 75 1.17 20.57 9.90
CA LEU A 75 0.12 20.88 10.88
C LEU A 75 0.40 20.24 12.27
N GLY A 76 1.41 19.39 12.40
CA GLY A 76 1.72 18.69 13.66
C GLY A 76 0.68 17.63 14.06
N VAL A 77 -0.08 17.11 13.09
CA VAL A 77 -1.08 16.06 13.32
C VAL A 77 -0.40 14.73 13.63
N ALA A 78 0.66 14.38 12.89
CA ALA A 78 1.46 13.18 13.09
C ALA A 78 2.93 13.42 12.74
N ASP A 79 3.82 12.70 13.43
CA ASP A 79 5.26 12.64 13.14
C ASP A 79 5.55 11.38 12.30
N MET A 80 5.87 11.57 11.03
CA MET A 80 6.12 10.46 10.11
C MET A 80 7.38 9.66 10.43
N SER A 81 8.29 10.20 11.26
CA SER A 81 9.47 9.46 11.73
C SER A 81 9.12 8.21 12.54
N GLN A 82 7.92 8.17 13.12
CA GLN A 82 7.39 7.05 13.91
C GLN A 82 6.81 5.93 13.04
N THR A 83 6.80 6.08 11.72
CA THR A 83 6.27 5.06 10.82
C THR A 83 7.28 3.95 10.55
N MET A 84 6.80 2.75 10.25
CA MET A 84 7.66 1.63 9.86
C MET A 84 8.46 1.90 8.57
N TYR A 85 8.04 2.86 7.75
CA TYR A 85 8.72 3.21 6.51
C TYR A 85 9.95 4.10 6.73
N GLU A 86 10.00 4.83 7.86
CA GLU A 86 11.06 5.78 8.20
C GLU A 86 12.09 5.20 9.19
N ALA A 87 12.11 3.88 9.38
CA ALA A 87 13.12 3.22 10.21
C ALA A 87 14.55 3.61 9.77
N SER A 88 15.46 3.76 10.74
CA SER A 88 16.87 4.08 10.46
C SER A 88 17.63 2.99 9.70
N THR A 89 17.09 1.78 9.66
CA THR A 89 17.69 0.64 8.95
C THR A 89 17.06 0.48 7.57
N LEU A 90 17.82 0.73 6.52
CA LEU A 90 17.42 0.48 5.15
C LEU A 90 17.64 -1.00 4.77
N THR A 91 16.57 -1.77 4.66
CA THR A 91 16.59 -3.20 4.29
C THR A 91 16.59 -3.37 2.77
N TRP A 92 17.58 -2.79 2.09
CA TRP A 92 17.62 -2.71 0.63
C TRP A 92 17.52 -4.06 -0.08
N GLY A 93 18.18 -5.11 0.45
CA GLY A 93 18.11 -6.45 -0.15
C GLY A 93 16.73 -7.07 -0.07
N ALA A 94 16.03 -6.93 1.06
CA ALA A 94 14.66 -7.39 1.22
C ALA A 94 13.68 -6.58 0.35
N ASN A 95 13.87 -5.27 0.25
CA ASN A 95 13.05 -4.40 -0.59
C ASN A 95 13.16 -4.76 -2.08
N MET A 96 14.39 -5.01 -2.58
CA MET A 96 14.64 -5.40 -3.97
C MET A 96 14.05 -6.77 -4.31
N VAL A 97 14.43 -7.80 -3.55
CA VAL A 97 13.99 -9.18 -3.80
C VAL A 97 12.50 -9.32 -3.53
N GLY A 98 12.01 -8.76 -2.42
CA GLY A 98 10.60 -8.75 -2.08
C GLY A 98 9.74 -8.06 -3.13
N GLY A 99 10.19 -6.89 -3.61
CA GLY A 99 9.51 -6.17 -4.69
C GLY A 99 9.42 -6.99 -5.98
N LEU A 100 10.53 -7.62 -6.42
CA LEU A 100 10.54 -8.48 -7.60
C LEU A 100 9.59 -9.67 -7.46
N ILE A 101 9.67 -10.41 -6.34
CA ILE A 101 8.82 -11.56 -6.07
C ILE A 101 7.34 -11.15 -6.04
N PHE A 102 7.03 -10.04 -5.36
CA PHE A 102 5.68 -9.50 -5.30
C PHE A 102 5.15 -9.12 -6.70
N GLY A 103 5.98 -8.46 -7.50
CA GLY A 103 5.61 -8.04 -8.86
C GLY A 103 5.29 -9.22 -9.78
N VAL A 104 6.09 -10.30 -9.75
CA VAL A 104 5.81 -11.54 -10.47
C VAL A 104 4.53 -12.19 -9.94
N GLY A 105 4.40 -12.33 -8.61
CA GLY A 105 3.24 -12.92 -7.96
C GLY A 105 1.93 -12.20 -8.32
N MET A 106 1.96 -10.87 -8.39
CA MET A 106 0.84 -10.02 -8.78
C MET A 106 0.34 -10.34 -10.19
N VAL A 107 1.23 -10.64 -11.13
CA VAL A 107 0.85 -10.98 -12.51
C VAL A 107 0.25 -12.39 -12.56
N LEU A 108 0.87 -13.36 -11.90
CA LEU A 108 0.38 -14.73 -11.84
C LEU A 108 -1.01 -14.84 -11.19
N SER A 109 -1.31 -13.99 -10.21
CA SER A 109 -2.62 -13.94 -9.52
C SER A 109 -3.67 -13.08 -10.24
N GLY A 110 -3.37 -12.57 -11.43
CA GLY A 110 -4.29 -11.73 -12.21
C GLY A 110 -4.57 -10.35 -11.61
N GLY A 111 -3.73 -9.87 -10.68
CA GLY A 111 -3.81 -8.54 -10.06
C GLY A 111 -3.12 -8.45 -8.71
N CYS A 112 -2.80 -7.23 -8.27
CA CYS A 112 -2.24 -7.01 -6.93
C CYS A 112 -3.29 -7.32 -5.84
N ILE A 113 -2.84 -7.38 -4.58
CA ILE A 113 -3.70 -7.76 -3.45
C ILE A 113 -4.93 -6.83 -3.31
N SER A 114 -4.77 -5.51 -3.47
CA SER A 114 -5.89 -4.56 -3.40
C SER A 114 -6.90 -4.77 -4.53
N ARG A 115 -6.45 -5.15 -5.73
CA ARG A 115 -7.34 -5.50 -6.84
C ARG A 115 -8.10 -6.79 -6.57
N ASN A 116 -7.43 -7.82 -6.07
CA ASN A 116 -8.08 -9.07 -5.68
C ASN A 116 -9.08 -8.86 -4.54
N LEU A 117 -8.77 -7.98 -3.57
CA LEU A 117 -9.69 -7.63 -2.50
C LEU A 117 -11.01 -7.04 -3.03
N VAL A 118 -10.92 -6.09 -3.94
CA VAL A 118 -12.10 -5.46 -4.55
C VAL A 118 -12.89 -6.43 -5.44
N ARG A 119 -12.20 -7.33 -6.16
CA ARG A 119 -12.82 -8.39 -6.96
C ARG A 119 -13.50 -9.44 -6.08
N ALA A 120 -12.91 -9.82 -4.95
CA ALA A 120 -13.54 -10.70 -3.98
C ALA A 120 -14.88 -10.11 -3.50
N GLY A 121 -14.91 -8.81 -3.17
CA GLY A 121 -16.15 -8.09 -2.85
C GLY A 121 -17.18 -8.11 -3.99
N SER A 122 -16.76 -8.11 -5.25
CA SER A 122 -17.67 -8.18 -6.40
C SER A 122 -18.14 -9.59 -6.77
N GLY A 123 -17.76 -10.63 -6.00
CA GLY A 123 -18.19 -12.01 -6.20
C GLY A 123 -17.17 -12.93 -6.87
N ASP A 124 -15.93 -12.49 -7.07
CA ASP A 124 -14.86 -13.34 -7.62
C ASP A 124 -14.27 -14.25 -6.55
N LEU A 125 -14.68 -15.53 -6.53
CA LEU A 125 -14.22 -16.54 -5.58
C LEU A 125 -12.71 -16.86 -5.73
N ARG A 126 -12.15 -16.72 -6.95
CA ARG A 126 -10.70 -16.87 -7.16
C ARG A 126 -9.94 -15.86 -6.32
N SER A 127 -10.41 -14.63 -6.33
CA SER A 127 -9.81 -13.55 -5.54
C SER A 127 -9.92 -13.79 -4.04
N CYS A 128 -10.99 -14.43 -3.55
CA CYS A 128 -11.08 -14.85 -2.15
C CYS A 128 -9.98 -15.86 -1.80
N VAL A 129 -9.75 -16.84 -2.64
CA VAL A 129 -8.67 -17.85 -2.44
C VAL A 129 -7.29 -17.17 -2.47
N VAL A 130 -7.07 -16.25 -3.41
CA VAL A 130 -5.83 -15.47 -3.48
C VAL A 130 -5.58 -14.68 -2.19
N LEU A 131 -6.61 -14.04 -1.62
CA LEU A 131 -6.49 -13.28 -0.37
C LEU A 131 -6.10 -14.18 0.81
N VAL A 132 -6.77 -15.32 0.95
CA VAL A 132 -6.49 -16.28 2.03
C VAL A 132 -5.07 -16.80 1.94
N ILE A 133 -4.64 -17.27 0.76
CA ILE A 133 -3.27 -17.78 0.57
C ILE A 133 -2.24 -16.68 0.81
N THR A 134 -2.46 -15.48 0.29
CA THR A 134 -1.55 -14.35 0.53
C THR A 134 -1.43 -14.03 2.01
N GLY A 135 -2.54 -14.03 2.77
CA GLY A 135 -2.54 -13.81 4.21
C GLY A 135 -1.76 -14.89 4.98
N ILE A 136 -1.95 -16.17 4.63
CA ILE A 136 -1.22 -17.29 5.23
C ILE A 136 0.29 -17.15 4.99
N PHE A 137 0.70 -16.96 3.73
CA PHE A 137 2.12 -16.81 3.39
C PHE A 137 2.75 -15.53 3.96
N ALA A 138 1.97 -14.45 4.11
CA ALA A 138 2.41 -13.26 4.80
C ALA A 138 2.75 -13.58 6.28
N TYR A 139 1.87 -14.26 7.00
CA TYR A 139 2.12 -14.64 8.40
C TYR A 139 3.24 -15.65 8.54
N MET A 140 3.35 -16.63 7.63
CA MET A 140 4.50 -17.53 7.58
C MET A 140 5.82 -16.77 7.44
N THR A 141 5.82 -15.64 6.73
CA THR A 141 7.01 -14.84 6.49
C THR A 141 7.27 -13.83 7.61
N ILE A 142 6.24 -13.31 8.28
CA ILE A 142 6.38 -12.36 9.41
C ILE A 142 6.97 -13.05 10.63
N GLY A 143 6.38 -14.13 11.09
CA GLY A 143 6.74 -14.83 12.33
C GLY A 143 6.58 -16.34 12.30
N GLY A 144 6.26 -16.94 11.12
CA GLY A 144 6.07 -18.39 10.96
C GLY A 144 7.29 -19.10 10.36
N LEU A 145 7.04 -20.16 9.59
CA LEU A 145 8.08 -21.05 9.06
C LEU A 145 9.13 -20.38 8.17
N ILE A 146 8.78 -19.31 7.48
CA ILE A 146 9.67 -18.59 6.55
C ILE A 146 10.48 -17.51 7.29
N ALA A 147 10.04 -17.08 8.47
CA ALA A 147 10.68 -16.00 9.22
C ALA A 147 12.17 -16.23 9.52
N PRO A 148 12.63 -17.41 10.00
CA PRO A 148 14.05 -17.65 10.24
C PRO A 148 14.89 -17.49 8.96
N LEU A 149 14.40 -18.02 7.83
CA LEU A 149 15.05 -17.88 6.53
C LEU A 149 15.11 -16.41 6.09
N ARG A 150 14.02 -15.68 6.24
CA ARG A 150 13.97 -14.23 5.97
C ARG A 150 15.04 -13.48 6.76
N VAL A 151 15.11 -13.70 8.06
CA VAL A 151 16.07 -13.02 8.94
C VAL A 151 17.50 -13.37 8.56
N SER A 152 17.83 -14.64 8.39
CA SER A 152 19.19 -15.07 8.07
C SER A 152 19.69 -14.56 6.71
N LEU A 153 18.83 -14.48 5.71
CA LEU A 153 19.20 -14.04 4.36
C LEU A 153 19.26 -12.52 4.21
N PHE A 154 18.35 -11.79 4.83
CA PHE A 154 18.17 -10.36 4.52
C PHE A 154 18.71 -9.41 5.60
N THR A 155 18.96 -9.87 6.83
CA THR A 155 19.63 -9.03 7.83
C THR A 155 21.02 -8.56 7.37
N PRO A 156 21.87 -9.41 6.76
CA PRO A 156 23.15 -8.95 6.23
C PRO A 156 23.05 -7.98 5.05
N LEU A 157 21.88 -7.95 4.38
CA LEU A 157 21.61 -7.08 3.22
C LEU A 157 20.81 -5.83 3.65
N SER A 158 21.17 -5.27 4.78
CA SER A 158 20.62 -4.02 5.33
C SER A 158 21.75 -3.06 5.70
N THR A 159 21.43 -1.77 5.72
CA THR A 159 22.37 -0.71 6.09
C THR A 159 21.76 0.13 7.17
N ASP A 160 22.48 0.29 8.28
CA ASP A 160 22.12 1.22 9.33
C ASP A 160 22.58 2.63 8.93
N LEU A 161 21.63 3.55 8.80
CA LEU A 161 21.86 4.93 8.38
C LEU A 161 22.30 5.84 9.54
N THR A 162 22.18 5.37 10.79
CA THR A 162 22.59 6.16 11.98
C THR A 162 24.06 6.52 11.93
N GLY A 163 24.91 5.60 11.42
CA GLY A 163 26.32 5.85 11.20
C GLY A 163 26.62 6.94 10.16
N MET A 164 25.64 7.31 9.33
CA MET A 164 25.72 8.40 8.34
C MET A 164 25.05 9.70 8.86
N GLY A 165 24.69 9.75 10.15
CA GLY A 165 24.03 10.92 10.76
C GLY A 165 22.52 11.02 10.45
N MET A 166 21.93 10.01 9.84
CA MET A 166 20.50 9.99 9.51
C MET A 166 19.71 9.18 10.54
N GLN A 167 18.69 9.80 11.15
CA GLN A 167 17.80 9.12 12.09
C GLN A 167 16.68 8.37 11.38
N THR A 168 16.34 8.77 10.16
CA THR A 168 15.31 8.16 9.32
C THR A 168 15.82 7.96 7.91
N GLN A 169 15.16 7.10 7.13
CA GLN A 169 15.48 6.88 5.72
C GLN A 169 14.70 7.78 4.75
N SER A 170 14.22 8.96 5.21
CA SER A 170 13.55 9.90 4.33
C SER A 170 14.51 10.62 3.39
N LEU A 171 14.01 10.97 2.21
CA LEU A 171 14.75 11.85 1.29
C LEU A 171 15.07 13.19 1.94
N GLY A 172 14.20 13.68 2.81
CA GLY A 172 14.43 14.90 3.59
C GLY A 172 15.61 14.77 4.57
N ALA A 173 15.72 13.63 5.28
CA ALA A 173 16.84 13.37 6.17
C ALA A 173 18.18 13.28 5.40
N LEU A 174 18.18 12.66 4.21
CA LEU A 174 19.34 12.61 3.34
C LEU A 174 19.79 14.02 2.91
N LEU A 175 18.84 14.84 2.45
CA LEU A 175 19.15 16.22 2.04
C LEU A 175 19.60 17.08 3.22
N ALA A 176 19.03 16.90 4.40
CA ALA A 176 19.43 17.61 5.61
C ALA A 176 20.86 17.25 6.03
N ALA A 177 21.25 15.97 5.95
CA ALA A 177 22.59 15.50 6.26
C ALA A 177 23.65 16.10 5.32
N GLU A 178 23.33 16.28 4.03
CA GLU A 178 24.25 16.83 3.04
C GLU A 178 24.30 18.37 3.04
N THR A 179 23.17 19.04 3.31
CA THR A 179 23.04 20.51 3.18
C THR A 179 23.11 21.27 4.49
N GLY A 180 22.93 20.59 5.64
CA GLY A 180 22.87 21.21 6.97
C GLY A 180 21.57 21.96 7.26
N ILE A 181 20.55 21.85 6.40
CA ILE A 181 19.21 22.45 6.60
C ILE A 181 18.45 21.60 7.63
N SER A 182 17.47 22.17 8.33
CA SER A 182 16.62 21.40 9.24
C SER A 182 15.88 20.28 8.51
N VAL A 183 15.80 19.09 9.10
CA VAL A 183 15.13 17.90 8.53
C VAL A 183 13.70 18.22 8.11
N GLN A 184 12.95 18.97 8.93
CA GLN A 184 11.58 19.37 8.63
C GLN A 184 11.46 20.22 7.35
N ALA A 185 12.34 21.20 7.17
CA ALA A 185 12.34 22.04 5.97
C ALA A 185 12.76 21.26 4.72
N ALA A 186 13.75 20.34 4.88
CA ALA A 186 14.21 19.49 3.80
C ALA A 186 13.13 18.48 3.37
N THR A 187 12.41 17.86 4.31
CA THR A 187 11.29 16.94 4.04
C THR A 187 10.14 17.66 3.33
N LEU A 188 9.72 18.81 3.85
CA LEU A 188 8.64 19.59 3.23
C LEU A 188 9.05 20.08 1.82
N GLY A 189 10.26 20.60 1.68
CA GLY A 189 10.78 21.06 0.40
C GLY A 189 10.89 19.94 -0.64
N SER A 190 11.43 18.78 -0.26
CA SER A 190 11.53 17.62 -1.14
C SER A 190 10.17 17.06 -1.52
N ALA A 191 9.20 17.01 -0.58
CA ALA A 191 7.84 16.58 -0.86
C ALA A 191 7.18 17.47 -1.92
N ILE A 192 7.28 18.78 -1.77
CA ILE A 192 6.71 19.74 -2.72
C ILE A 192 7.37 19.61 -4.09
N VAL A 193 8.70 19.54 -4.15
CA VAL A 193 9.45 19.46 -5.41
C VAL A 193 9.12 18.16 -6.16
N VAL A 194 9.17 17.02 -5.47
CA VAL A 194 8.87 15.71 -6.07
C VAL A 194 7.40 15.65 -6.51
N ALA A 195 6.46 16.08 -5.65
CA ALA A 195 5.05 16.08 -6.00
C ALA A 195 4.74 16.99 -7.20
N LEU A 196 5.31 18.19 -7.26
CA LEU A 196 5.15 19.09 -8.41
C LEU A 196 5.75 18.52 -9.69
N ALA A 197 6.92 17.88 -9.62
CA ALA A 197 7.52 17.21 -10.77
C ALA A 197 6.63 16.08 -11.31
N VAL A 198 6.08 15.25 -10.40
CA VAL A 198 5.14 14.17 -10.75
C VAL A 198 3.85 14.74 -11.31
N LEU A 199 3.27 15.77 -10.72
CA LEU A 199 2.08 16.46 -11.24
C LEU A 199 2.31 17.04 -12.63
N ALA A 200 3.45 17.70 -12.84
CA ALA A 200 3.82 18.25 -14.15
C ALA A 200 3.93 17.12 -15.21
N TYR A 201 4.56 15.99 -14.86
CA TYR A 201 4.62 14.82 -15.73
C TYR A 201 3.23 14.26 -16.06
N CYS A 202 2.35 14.14 -15.08
CA CYS A 202 0.99 13.64 -15.29
C CYS A 202 0.17 14.58 -16.17
N LEU A 203 0.21 15.88 -15.88
CA LEU A 203 -0.61 16.89 -16.54
C LEU A 203 -0.06 17.33 -17.90
N LYS A 204 1.17 17.00 -18.26
CA LYS A 204 1.74 17.28 -19.59
C LYS A 204 0.97 16.59 -20.72
N ASP A 205 0.41 15.41 -20.46
CA ASP A 205 -0.27 14.59 -21.46
C ASP A 205 -1.74 15.02 -21.66
N ALA A 206 -2.10 15.36 -22.90
CA ALA A 206 -3.46 15.77 -23.23
C ALA A 206 -4.47 14.64 -23.08
N GLY A 207 -4.08 13.39 -23.41
CA GLY A 207 -4.92 12.20 -23.28
C GLY A 207 -5.25 11.88 -21.82
N PHE A 208 -4.32 12.14 -20.91
CA PHE A 208 -4.59 12.01 -19.47
C PHE A 208 -5.51 13.13 -18.96
N ARG A 209 -5.26 14.38 -19.36
CA ARG A 209 -6.11 15.52 -18.96
C ARG A 209 -7.57 15.38 -19.41
N SER A 210 -7.79 14.77 -20.56
CA SER A 210 -9.15 14.51 -21.09
C SER A 210 -9.83 13.28 -20.49
N SER A 211 -9.18 12.61 -19.51
CA SER A 211 -9.70 11.38 -18.89
C SER A 211 -10.10 11.61 -17.43
N PRO A 212 -11.31 12.17 -17.14
CA PRO A 212 -11.75 12.51 -15.78
C PRO A 212 -11.78 11.29 -14.86
N ARG A 213 -12.03 10.10 -15.40
CA ARG A 213 -12.04 8.85 -14.63
C ARG A 213 -10.66 8.53 -14.02
N HIS A 214 -9.57 8.69 -14.77
CA HIS A 214 -8.22 8.45 -14.28
C HIS A 214 -7.77 9.53 -13.30
N ILE A 215 -8.17 10.79 -13.52
CA ILE A 215 -7.88 11.89 -12.59
C ILE A 215 -8.62 11.67 -11.27
N ALA A 216 -9.92 11.38 -11.33
CA ALA A 216 -10.72 11.11 -10.14
C ALA A 216 -10.19 9.90 -9.34
N ALA A 217 -9.72 8.84 -10.02
CA ALA A 217 -9.07 7.71 -9.37
C ALA A 217 -7.79 8.13 -8.64
N GLY A 218 -6.90 8.86 -9.32
CA GLY A 218 -5.64 9.31 -8.72
C GLY A 218 -5.86 10.21 -7.50
N VAL A 219 -6.70 11.25 -7.65
CA VAL A 219 -7.00 12.16 -6.55
C VAL A 219 -7.71 11.44 -5.40
N GLY A 220 -8.75 10.66 -5.69
CA GLY A 220 -9.54 9.97 -4.66
C GLY A 220 -8.72 8.96 -3.85
N LEU A 221 -7.87 8.16 -4.52
CA LEU A 221 -7.02 7.19 -3.83
C LEU A 221 -5.89 7.85 -3.03
N GLY A 222 -5.30 8.94 -3.56
CA GLY A 222 -4.34 9.75 -2.81
C GLY A 222 -4.95 10.33 -1.54
N LEU A 223 -6.18 10.86 -1.63
CA LEU A 223 -6.92 11.36 -0.46
C LEU A 223 -7.27 10.24 0.54
N CYS A 224 -7.59 9.03 0.09
CA CYS A 224 -7.79 7.89 0.99
C CYS A 224 -6.52 7.55 1.78
N VAL A 225 -5.35 7.59 1.14
CA VAL A 225 -4.07 7.37 1.83
C VAL A 225 -3.78 8.50 2.83
N THR A 226 -4.00 9.75 2.45
CA THR A 226 -3.87 10.91 3.34
C THR A 226 -4.81 10.80 4.54
N ALA A 227 -6.08 10.45 4.31
CA ALA A 227 -7.05 10.26 5.38
C ALA A 227 -6.67 9.12 6.34
N GLY A 228 -6.06 8.03 5.81
CA GLY A 228 -5.52 6.95 6.64
C GLY A 228 -4.40 7.45 7.57
N TRP A 229 -3.45 8.21 7.04
CA TRP A 229 -2.37 8.84 7.83
C TRP A 229 -2.91 9.82 8.88
N ALA A 230 -3.86 10.66 8.50
CA ALA A 230 -4.46 11.64 9.42
C ALA A 230 -5.21 10.94 10.57
N LEU A 231 -6.00 9.91 10.25
CA LEU A 231 -6.79 9.19 11.25
C LEU A 231 -5.92 8.44 12.25
N THR A 232 -4.92 7.69 11.77
CA THR A 232 -4.00 6.96 12.65
C THR A 232 -3.07 7.91 13.40
N GLY A 233 -2.69 9.05 12.81
CA GLY A 233 -1.89 10.07 13.46
C GLY A 233 -2.62 10.81 14.59
N LEU A 234 -3.93 11.07 14.42
CA LEU A 234 -4.76 11.62 15.49
C LEU A 234 -4.97 10.63 16.64
N ALA A 235 -5.04 9.33 16.34
CA ALA A 235 -5.22 8.26 17.32
C ALA A 235 -3.90 7.77 17.94
N PHE A 236 -2.75 8.25 17.44
CA PHE A 236 -1.43 7.82 17.89
C PHE A 236 -1.11 8.38 19.27
N ASP A 237 -0.82 7.48 20.20
CA ASP A 237 -0.37 7.79 21.55
C ASP A 237 0.68 6.74 21.99
N ASP A 238 1.90 7.20 22.27
CA ASP A 238 3.01 6.35 22.71
C ASP A 238 2.82 5.81 24.14
N PHE A 239 1.93 6.43 24.94
CA PHE A 239 1.69 6.08 26.33
C PHE A 239 0.44 5.21 26.51
N ALA A 240 -0.27 4.87 25.44
CA ALA A 240 -1.45 4.03 25.53
C ALA A 240 -1.09 2.58 25.91
N ASP A 241 -1.94 1.92 26.71
CA ASP A 241 -1.77 0.49 27.07
C ASP A 241 -1.67 -0.41 25.84
N VAL A 242 -2.34 -0.05 24.74
CA VAL A 242 -2.25 -0.68 23.42
C VAL A 242 -1.90 0.40 22.40
N PRO A 243 -0.62 0.59 22.06
CA PRO A 243 -0.20 1.64 21.13
C PRO A 243 -0.83 1.46 19.76
N VAL A 244 -1.45 2.52 19.25
CA VAL A 244 -1.93 2.59 17.88
C VAL A 244 -0.74 2.75 16.96
N GLN A 245 -0.58 1.87 15.96
CA GLN A 245 0.47 2.02 14.98
C GLN A 245 0.15 3.17 14.02
N LEU A 246 1.13 4.02 13.74
CA LEU A 246 1.02 5.06 12.71
C LEU A 246 1.19 4.41 11.34
N VAL A 247 0.06 4.16 10.68
CA VAL A 247 -0.01 3.44 9.39
C VAL A 247 -1.09 4.04 8.49
N SER A 248 -0.95 3.85 7.18
CA SER A 248 -2.02 4.12 6.24
C SER A 248 -2.39 2.83 5.48
N LEU A 249 -3.01 2.96 4.32
CA LEU A 249 -3.54 1.83 3.57
C LEU A 249 -2.44 0.88 3.13
N SER A 250 -2.58 -0.37 3.50
CA SER A 250 -1.79 -1.52 3.06
C SER A 250 -2.69 -2.76 3.14
N TYR A 251 -2.39 -3.84 2.38
CA TYR A 251 -3.32 -4.96 2.31
C TYR A 251 -2.68 -6.35 2.41
N VAL A 252 -1.34 -6.50 2.35
CA VAL A 252 -0.70 -7.82 2.50
C VAL A 252 -0.78 -8.30 3.95
N ARG A 253 -0.18 -7.56 4.89
CA ARG A 253 -0.26 -7.89 6.31
C ARG A 253 -1.71 -7.87 6.79
N PRO A 254 -2.53 -6.86 6.50
CA PRO A 254 -3.93 -6.84 6.91
C PRO A 254 -4.78 -8.01 6.40
N SER A 255 -4.43 -8.64 5.27
CA SER A 255 -5.11 -9.88 4.86
C SER A 255 -4.85 -11.03 5.85
N GLY A 256 -3.61 -11.15 6.35
CA GLY A 256 -3.27 -12.09 7.42
C GLY A 256 -3.91 -11.70 8.75
N ASP A 257 -3.80 -10.42 9.15
CA ASP A 257 -4.44 -9.89 10.37
C ASP A 257 -5.95 -10.13 10.37
N SER A 258 -6.61 -10.05 9.20
CA SER A 258 -8.05 -10.33 9.07
C SER A 258 -8.37 -11.80 9.32
N LEU A 259 -7.53 -12.73 8.83
CA LEU A 259 -7.69 -14.16 9.10
C LEU A 259 -7.45 -14.46 10.59
N ASP A 260 -6.39 -13.90 11.19
CA ASP A 260 -6.12 -14.04 12.62
C ASP A 260 -7.25 -13.48 13.47
N TYR A 261 -7.78 -12.32 13.09
CA TYR A 261 -8.92 -11.70 13.77
C TYR A 261 -10.17 -12.58 13.73
N LEU A 262 -10.49 -13.18 12.59
CA LEU A 262 -11.62 -14.11 12.47
C LEU A 262 -11.44 -15.38 13.32
N MET A 263 -10.22 -15.88 13.44
CA MET A 263 -9.89 -17.08 14.23
C MET A 263 -9.84 -16.81 15.74
N ARG A 264 -9.45 -15.59 16.14
CA ARG A 264 -9.15 -15.22 17.53
C ARG A 264 -9.99 -14.04 18.04
N PHE A 265 -11.13 -13.80 17.45
CA PHE A 265 -12.02 -12.66 17.73
C PHE A 265 -12.21 -12.37 19.23
N THR A 266 -12.46 -13.41 20.05
CA THR A 266 -12.68 -13.26 21.49
C THR A 266 -11.44 -12.85 22.28
N ALA A 267 -10.24 -13.03 21.72
CA ALA A 267 -8.98 -12.71 22.37
C ALA A 267 -8.38 -11.37 21.92
N LEU A 268 -8.75 -10.87 20.74
CA LEU A 268 -8.13 -9.69 20.14
C LEU A 268 -8.87 -8.37 20.40
N GLY A 269 -10.11 -8.42 20.91
CA GLY A 269 -10.89 -7.22 21.18
C GLY A 269 -11.29 -6.45 19.92
N ALA A 270 -11.04 -5.13 19.86
CA ALA A 270 -11.38 -4.30 18.71
C ALA A 270 -10.48 -4.60 17.49
N PRO A 271 -11.04 -4.59 16.26
CA PRO A 271 -10.24 -4.83 15.06
C PRO A 271 -9.29 -3.65 14.79
N GLY A 272 -8.05 -3.96 14.43
CA GLY A 272 -7.06 -2.94 14.05
C GLY A 272 -7.43 -2.24 12.73
N PHE A 273 -6.83 -1.06 12.47
CA PHE A 273 -7.08 -0.24 11.29
C PHE A 273 -6.96 -1.00 9.97
N GLY A 274 -5.94 -1.87 9.82
CA GLY A 274 -5.75 -2.68 8.62
C GLY A 274 -6.88 -3.68 8.36
N VAL A 275 -7.40 -4.33 9.41
CA VAL A 275 -8.53 -5.28 9.32
C VAL A 275 -9.78 -4.54 8.85
N VAL A 276 -10.07 -3.40 9.46
CA VAL A 276 -11.27 -2.61 9.15
C VAL A 276 -11.23 -2.04 7.74
N THR A 277 -10.07 -1.51 7.31
CA THR A 277 -9.91 -1.01 5.93
C THR A 277 -9.99 -2.13 4.90
N THR A 278 -9.56 -3.35 5.24
CA THR A 278 -9.71 -4.55 4.39
C THR A 278 -11.18 -4.92 4.24
N ALA A 279 -11.94 -4.99 5.34
CA ALA A 279 -13.38 -5.22 5.30
C ALA A 279 -14.12 -4.10 4.51
N GLY A 280 -13.73 -2.84 4.75
CA GLY A 280 -14.26 -1.70 4.01
C GLY A 280 -14.02 -1.82 2.50
N ALA A 281 -12.81 -2.21 2.07
CA ALA A 281 -12.50 -2.36 0.65
C ALA A 281 -13.28 -3.50 -0.03
N LEU A 282 -13.57 -4.60 0.69
CA LEU A 282 -14.48 -5.65 0.23
C LEU A 282 -15.89 -5.08 0.01
N ILE A 283 -16.43 -4.37 1.00
CA ILE A 283 -17.74 -3.73 0.92
C ILE A 283 -17.77 -2.69 -0.23
N GLY A 284 -16.73 -1.88 -0.37
CA GLY A 284 -16.60 -0.92 -1.46
C GLY A 284 -16.58 -1.57 -2.83
N GLY A 285 -15.91 -2.71 -2.98
CA GLY A 285 -15.94 -3.53 -4.20
C GLY A 285 -17.34 -4.07 -4.50
N PHE A 286 -18.04 -4.57 -3.49
CA PHE A 286 -19.44 -5.03 -3.60
C PHE A 286 -20.36 -3.88 -4.05
N LEU A 287 -20.31 -2.73 -3.38
CA LEU A 287 -21.12 -1.56 -3.72
C LEU A 287 -20.80 -1.03 -5.13
N GLY A 288 -19.53 -1.07 -5.54
CA GLY A 288 -19.12 -0.75 -6.89
C GLY A 288 -19.74 -1.67 -7.93
N ALA A 289 -19.70 -3.00 -7.68
CA ALA A 289 -20.31 -3.99 -8.56
C ALA A 289 -21.84 -3.85 -8.63
N LEU A 290 -22.47 -3.63 -7.49
CA LEU A 290 -23.90 -3.39 -7.40
C LEU A 290 -24.31 -2.15 -8.20
N SER A 291 -23.56 -1.07 -8.12
CA SER A 291 -23.84 0.19 -8.84
C SER A 291 -23.74 0.07 -10.36
N GLU A 292 -23.03 -0.95 -10.89
CA GLU A 292 -22.92 -1.26 -12.31
C GLU A 292 -23.80 -2.43 -12.76
N GLY A 293 -24.55 -3.07 -11.84
CA GLY A 293 -25.32 -4.27 -12.14
C GLY A 293 -24.45 -5.47 -12.56
N ARG A 294 -23.20 -5.51 -12.13
CA ARG A 294 -22.20 -6.51 -12.51
C ARG A 294 -21.82 -7.46 -11.36
N LEU A 295 -22.73 -7.63 -10.41
CA LEU A 295 -22.52 -8.60 -9.34
C LEU A 295 -22.74 -10.01 -9.87
N HIS A 296 -21.69 -10.81 -9.94
CA HIS A 296 -21.78 -12.20 -10.40
C HIS A 296 -20.69 -13.06 -9.76
N LEU A 297 -21.03 -14.31 -9.49
CA LEU A 297 -20.09 -15.28 -8.95
C LEU A 297 -19.21 -15.80 -10.08
N THR A 298 -17.89 -15.67 -9.93
CA THR A 298 -16.89 -16.24 -10.84
C THR A 298 -15.96 -17.18 -10.08
N THR A 299 -15.50 -18.23 -10.75
CA THR A 299 -14.57 -19.21 -10.17
C THR A 299 -13.42 -19.46 -11.16
N PHE A 300 -12.51 -20.37 -10.81
CA PHE A 300 -11.39 -20.74 -11.69
C PHE A 300 -11.90 -21.34 -13.01
N ALA A 301 -11.19 -21.01 -14.09
CA ALA A 301 -11.51 -21.53 -15.40
C ALA A 301 -11.13 -23.02 -15.53
N ASP A 302 -9.91 -23.36 -15.04
CA ASP A 302 -9.35 -24.68 -15.04
C ASP A 302 -8.35 -24.89 -13.90
N THR A 303 -7.75 -26.11 -13.84
CA THR A 303 -6.77 -26.46 -12.82
C THR A 303 -5.46 -25.67 -12.96
N SER A 304 -5.06 -25.35 -14.19
CA SER A 304 -3.84 -24.57 -14.47
C SER A 304 -3.98 -23.14 -13.98
N ASP A 305 -5.15 -22.52 -14.27
CA ASP A 305 -5.50 -21.19 -13.76
C ASP A 305 -5.51 -21.16 -12.22
N SER A 306 -6.09 -22.19 -11.58
CA SER A 306 -6.13 -22.34 -10.13
C SER A 306 -4.71 -22.41 -9.54
N PHE A 307 -3.87 -23.29 -10.05
CA PHE A 307 -2.50 -23.48 -9.56
C PHE A 307 -1.66 -22.19 -9.73
N ARG A 308 -1.75 -21.56 -10.89
CA ARG A 308 -1.06 -20.31 -11.18
C ARG A 308 -1.45 -19.20 -10.20
N ASN A 309 -2.75 -19.04 -9.94
CA ASN A 309 -3.24 -18.04 -8.99
C ASN A 309 -2.76 -18.32 -7.56
N MET A 310 -2.74 -19.60 -7.13
CA MET A 310 -2.25 -19.98 -5.80
C MET A 310 -0.74 -19.70 -5.64
N VAL A 311 0.07 -20.07 -6.63
CA VAL A 311 1.52 -19.76 -6.63
C VAL A 311 1.74 -18.26 -6.61
N GLY A 312 1.01 -17.50 -7.44
CA GLY A 312 1.07 -16.05 -7.44
C GLY A 312 0.71 -15.44 -6.10
N ALA A 313 -0.33 -15.96 -5.43
CA ALA A 313 -0.75 -15.52 -4.10
C ALA A 313 0.33 -15.77 -3.03
N ALA A 314 0.96 -16.95 -3.06
CA ALA A 314 2.07 -17.29 -2.15
C ALA A 314 3.26 -16.32 -2.36
N LEU A 315 3.64 -16.08 -3.61
CA LEU A 315 4.70 -15.12 -3.95
C LEU A 315 4.34 -13.69 -3.50
N MET A 316 3.08 -13.25 -3.66
CA MET A 316 2.64 -11.95 -3.14
C MET A 316 2.72 -11.86 -1.62
N GLY A 317 2.38 -12.94 -0.90
CA GLY A 317 2.47 -12.99 0.56
C GLY A 317 3.91 -12.86 1.04
N VAL A 318 4.81 -13.69 0.52
CA VAL A 318 6.25 -13.66 0.85
C VAL A 318 6.88 -12.34 0.41
N GLY A 319 6.71 -11.98 -0.86
CA GLY A 319 7.30 -10.78 -1.45
C GLY A 319 6.81 -9.49 -0.77
N GLY A 320 5.52 -9.43 -0.43
CA GLY A 320 4.94 -8.27 0.24
C GLY A 320 5.45 -8.05 1.66
N VAL A 321 5.77 -9.12 2.39
CA VAL A 321 6.38 -9.00 3.73
C VAL A 321 7.85 -8.61 3.63
N LEU A 322 8.61 -9.23 2.73
CA LEU A 322 10.00 -8.83 2.46
C LEU A 322 10.11 -7.36 2.05
N ALA A 323 9.18 -6.92 1.22
CA ALA A 323 9.09 -5.55 0.73
C ALA A 323 8.46 -4.55 1.72
N LEU A 324 8.09 -4.98 2.93
CA LEU A 324 7.38 -4.18 3.95
C LEU A 324 6.01 -3.64 3.48
N GLY A 325 5.39 -4.21 2.45
CA GLY A 325 4.07 -3.80 1.98
C GLY A 325 3.75 -4.22 0.54
N CYS A 326 2.53 -3.92 0.13
CA CYS A 326 2.04 -4.15 -1.23
C CYS A 326 2.24 -2.91 -2.12
N THR A 327 1.70 -2.94 -3.34
CA THR A 327 1.68 -1.77 -4.23
C THR A 327 1.05 -0.54 -3.56
N VAL A 328 -0.05 -0.68 -2.82
CA VAL A 328 -0.66 0.44 -2.08
C VAL A 328 0.20 0.81 -0.87
N GLY A 329 0.60 -0.18 -0.06
CA GLY A 329 1.39 0.06 1.15
C GLY A 329 2.75 0.70 0.87
N GLN A 330 3.51 0.18 -0.09
CA GLN A 330 4.83 0.74 -0.39
C GLN A 330 4.79 1.89 -1.39
N ALA A 331 4.13 1.69 -2.53
CA ALA A 331 4.25 2.66 -3.59
C ALA A 331 3.28 3.86 -3.47
N MET A 332 2.26 3.80 -2.59
CA MET A 332 1.46 4.97 -2.22
C MET A 332 1.78 5.43 -0.78
N SER A 333 1.48 4.60 0.22
CA SER A 333 1.64 4.99 1.63
C SER A 333 3.11 5.22 1.99
N GLY A 334 4.03 4.31 1.63
CA GLY A 334 5.45 4.46 1.93
C GLY A 334 6.13 5.55 1.10
N VAL A 335 5.86 5.65 -0.22
CA VAL A 335 6.42 6.74 -1.04
C VAL A 335 5.90 8.10 -0.61
N SER A 336 4.68 8.18 -0.05
CA SER A 336 4.13 9.45 0.44
C SER A 336 4.90 10.04 1.63
N THR A 337 5.63 9.22 2.40
CA THR A 337 6.57 9.69 3.45
C THR A 337 7.97 10.00 2.92
N LEU A 338 8.22 9.82 1.63
CA LEU A 338 9.53 9.99 0.99
C LEU A 338 10.60 8.98 1.45
N ALA A 339 10.21 7.84 1.99
CA ALA A 339 11.11 6.79 2.44
C ALA A 339 11.90 6.17 1.26
N LEU A 340 13.24 6.16 1.33
CA LEU A 340 14.12 5.63 0.28
C LEU A 340 13.83 4.16 -0.03
N GLY A 341 13.59 3.34 0.99
CA GLY A 341 13.21 1.94 0.82
C GLY A 341 11.91 1.76 0.05
N SER A 342 10.97 2.68 0.17
CA SER A 342 9.69 2.63 -0.55
C SER A 342 9.85 2.95 -2.04
N PHE A 343 10.70 3.91 -2.41
CA PHE A 343 11.04 4.16 -3.81
C PHE A 343 11.74 2.95 -4.44
N LEU A 344 12.69 2.36 -3.72
CA LEU A 344 13.40 1.16 -4.17
C LEU A 344 12.41 0.00 -4.38
N THR A 345 11.57 -0.26 -3.41
CA THR A 345 10.54 -1.31 -3.49
C THR A 345 9.59 -1.09 -4.66
N PHE A 346 9.12 0.14 -4.88
CA PHE A 346 8.22 0.44 -6.01
C PHE A 346 8.88 0.14 -7.35
N ALA A 347 10.13 0.55 -7.53
CA ALA A 347 10.88 0.26 -8.75
C ALA A 347 11.00 -1.26 -9.00
N PHE A 348 11.27 -2.04 -7.95
CA PHE A 348 11.41 -3.49 -8.08
C PHE A 348 10.05 -4.22 -8.20
N ILE A 349 8.97 -3.74 -7.61
CA ILE A 349 7.60 -4.23 -7.87
C ILE A 349 7.26 -4.02 -9.36
N PHE A 350 7.58 -2.84 -9.91
CA PHE A 350 7.34 -2.55 -11.32
C PHE A 350 8.17 -3.46 -12.23
N ALA A 351 9.46 -3.61 -11.95
CA ALA A 351 10.35 -4.52 -12.68
C ALA A 351 9.87 -5.98 -12.62
N GLY A 352 9.47 -6.47 -11.43
CA GLY A 352 8.89 -7.79 -11.25
C GLY A 352 7.58 -7.97 -12.03
N GLY A 353 6.74 -6.94 -12.08
CA GLY A 353 5.54 -6.92 -12.90
C GLY A 353 5.84 -7.04 -14.40
N VAL A 354 6.85 -6.31 -14.89
CA VAL A 354 7.30 -6.42 -16.31
C VAL A 354 7.80 -7.83 -16.61
N VAL A 355 8.62 -8.42 -15.72
CA VAL A 355 9.08 -9.81 -15.86
C VAL A 355 7.89 -10.78 -15.87
N GLY A 356 6.96 -10.60 -14.94
CA GLY A 356 5.76 -11.43 -14.86
C GLY A 356 4.90 -11.39 -16.14
N VAL A 357 4.66 -10.20 -16.69
CA VAL A 357 3.91 -10.07 -17.96
C VAL A 357 4.63 -10.78 -19.09
N LYS A 358 5.95 -10.59 -19.25
CA LYS A 358 6.73 -11.29 -20.29
C LYS A 358 6.75 -12.81 -20.12
N VAL A 359 6.76 -13.31 -18.88
CA VAL A 359 6.65 -14.74 -18.59
C VAL A 359 5.28 -15.25 -18.99
N MET A 360 4.22 -14.52 -18.67
CA MET A 360 2.85 -14.91 -19.06
C MET A 360 2.66 -14.94 -20.57
N GLU A 361 3.20 -13.97 -21.32
CA GLU A 361 3.16 -13.95 -22.79
C GLU A 361 3.85 -15.15 -23.46
N ARG A 362 4.81 -15.80 -22.77
CA ARG A 362 5.50 -17.01 -23.28
C ARG A 362 4.79 -18.31 -22.93
N ILE A 363 3.92 -18.30 -21.93
CA ILE A 363 3.20 -19.48 -21.44
C ILE A 363 1.79 -19.58 -22.03
N ALA A 364 1.21 -18.42 -22.40
CA ALA A 364 -0.08 -18.32 -23.09
C ALA A 364 0.03 -18.65 -24.57
#